data_9bae692d1fd82e591a7a4d93516b6e9f
#
_entry.id   9bae692d1fd82e591a7a4d93516b6e9f
#
_cell.length_a   1.000
_cell.length_b   1.000
_cell.length_c   1.000
_cell.angle_alpha   90.00
_cell.angle_beta   90.00
_cell.angle_gamma   90.00
#
_symmetry.space_group_name_H-M   'P 1'
#
loop_
_entity.id
_entity.type
_entity.pdbx_description
1 polymer ?
#
loop_
_entity_poly.entity_id
_entity_poly.type
_entity_poly.pdbx_seq_one_letter_code
_entity_poly.pdbx_strand_id
1 'polypeptide(L)'
;MQETVLNELAHLRASIDNFDATLIHILAERFRCTKAVGRLKARYDLPKVDPLREQYQVARLRQLAMDSDLDPDFAERFLKFIIKEVVSHHEVIAEEQKIKKVNLNESQS
;
A
#
# COMPACT_ATOMS: atom_id res chain seq x y z
N MET A 1 9.25 -20.31 37.46
CA MET A 1 9.48 -18.96 36.95
C MET A 1 9.85 -18.95 35.49
N GLN A 2 10.80 -19.75 35.02
CA GLN A 2 11.20 -19.80 33.61
C GLN A 2 10.05 -20.28 32.70
N GLU A 3 9.28 -21.29 33.13
CA GLU A 3 8.15 -21.79 32.34
C GLU A 3 7.08 -20.72 32.16
N THR A 4 6.80 -19.94 33.23
CA THR A 4 5.80 -18.84 33.15
C THR A 4 6.25 -17.76 32.17
N VAL A 5 7.54 -17.39 32.23
CA VAL A 5 8.12 -16.40 31.30
C VAL A 5 8.08 -16.91 29.87
N LEU A 6 8.45 -18.19 29.65
CA LEU A 6 8.41 -18.77 28.30
C LEU A 6 6.99 -18.89 27.76
N ASN A 7 6.02 -19.21 28.62
CA ASN A 7 4.61 -19.27 28.22
C ASN A 7 4.08 -17.88 27.87
N GLU A 8 4.43 -16.88 28.65
CA GLU A 8 4.05 -15.49 28.36
C GLU A 8 4.66 -15.01 27.06
N LEU A 9 5.94 -15.31 26.82
CA LEU A 9 6.63 -14.98 25.58
C LEU A 9 5.97 -15.65 24.37
N ALA A 10 5.64 -16.94 24.49
CA ALA A 10 4.94 -17.67 23.42
C ALA A 10 3.57 -17.06 23.12
N HIS A 11 2.86 -16.63 24.16
CA HIS A 11 1.55 -16.01 24.03
C HIS A 11 1.64 -14.67 23.27
N LEU A 12 2.61 -13.85 23.64
CA LEU A 12 2.86 -12.55 22.97
C LEU A 12 3.27 -12.76 21.51
N ARG A 13 4.13 -13.72 21.24
CA ARG A 13 4.57 -14.04 19.88
C ARG A 13 3.41 -14.54 19.00
N ALA A 14 2.52 -15.35 19.57
CA ALA A 14 1.32 -15.80 18.84
C ALA A 14 0.43 -14.61 18.47
N SER A 15 0.27 -13.65 19.38
CA SER A 15 -0.48 -12.42 19.10
C SER A 15 0.17 -11.60 17.99
N ILE A 16 1.50 -11.45 18.04
CA ILE A 16 2.27 -10.75 17.01
C ILE A 16 2.05 -11.41 15.64
N ASP A 17 2.15 -12.75 15.59
CA ASP A 17 1.94 -13.48 14.34
C ASP A 17 0.54 -13.24 13.76
N ASN A 18 -0.46 -13.17 14.61
CA ASN A 18 -1.82 -12.89 14.19
C ASN A 18 -1.96 -11.45 13.66
N PHE A 19 -1.30 -10.48 14.31
CA PHE A 19 -1.27 -9.10 13.82
C PHE A 19 -0.57 -9.01 12.47
N ASP A 20 0.55 -9.71 12.31
CA ASP A 20 1.27 -9.74 11.03
C ASP A 20 0.39 -10.29 9.91
N ALA A 21 -0.31 -11.38 10.16
CA ALA A 21 -1.24 -11.96 9.18
C ALA A 21 -2.33 -10.96 8.80
N THR A 22 -2.92 -10.28 9.77
CA THR A 22 -3.95 -9.26 9.54
C THR A 22 -3.40 -8.11 8.70
N LEU A 23 -2.19 -7.64 9.03
CA LEU A 23 -1.53 -6.55 8.29
C LEU A 23 -1.32 -6.94 6.84
N ILE A 24 -0.83 -8.14 6.57
CA ILE A 24 -0.60 -8.61 5.20
C ILE A 24 -1.92 -8.67 4.41
N HIS A 25 -3.00 -9.17 5.02
CA HIS A 25 -4.30 -9.21 4.36
C HIS A 25 -4.83 -7.80 4.05
N ILE A 26 -4.65 -6.85 4.96
CA ILE A 26 -5.06 -5.45 4.75
C ILE A 26 -4.23 -4.82 3.63
N LEU A 27 -2.91 -5.04 3.62
CA LEU A 27 -2.04 -4.53 2.56
C LEU A 27 -2.45 -5.09 1.19
N ALA A 28 -2.76 -6.38 1.12
CA ALA A 28 -3.21 -7.00 -0.12
C ALA A 28 -4.49 -6.33 -0.64
N GLU A 29 -5.47 -6.08 0.24
CA GLU A 29 -6.69 -5.36 -0.13
C GLU A 29 -6.41 -3.92 -0.57
N ARG A 30 -5.54 -3.23 0.16
CA ARG A 30 -5.16 -1.87 -0.17
C ARG A 30 -4.52 -1.79 -1.57
N PHE A 31 -3.63 -2.72 -1.89
CA PHE A 31 -3.00 -2.76 -3.21
C PHE A 31 -4.00 -3.14 -4.32
N ARG A 32 -4.99 -3.97 -4.04
CA ARG A 32 -6.06 -4.20 -5.01
C ARG A 32 -6.79 -2.90 -5.36
N CYS A 33 -7.07 -2.08 -4.36
CA CYS A 33 -7.70 -0.76 -4.56
C CYS A 33 -6.79 0.19 -5.34
N THR A 34 -5.51 0.29 -4.95
CA THR A 34 -4.58 1.20 -5.64
C THR A 34 -4.27 0.75 -7.06
N LYS A 35 -4.25 -0.55 -7.33
CA LYS A 35 -4.13 -1.06 -8.71
C LYS A 35 -5.35 -0.72 -9.55
N ALA A 36 -6.55 -0.77 -8.97
CA ALA A 36 -7.77 -0.31 -9.65
C ALA A 36 -7.70 1.18 -9.99
N VAL A 37 -7.18 2.00 -9.06
CA VAL A 37 -6.91 3.41 -9.30
C VAL A 37 -5.89 3.57 -10.45
N GLY A 38 -4.84 2.75 -10.45
CA GLY A 38 -3.82 2.76 -11.50
C GLY A 38 -4.39 2.47 -12.88
N ARG A 39 -5.29 1.48 -12.98
CA ARG A 39 -5.96 1.17 -14.26
C ARG A 39 -6.84 2.34 -14.73
N LEU A 40 -7.52 2.98 -13.78
CA LEU A 40 -8.35 4.16 -14.09
C LEU A 40 -7.49 5.32 -14.60
N LYS A 41 -6.37 5.60 -13.93
CA LYS A 41 -5.42 6.64 -14.34
C LYS A 41 -4.85 6.36 -15.73
N ALA A 42 -4.50 5.12 -16.01
CA ALA A 42 -3.95 4.72 -17.30
C ALA A 42 -5.00 4.87 -18.42
N ARG A 43 -6.26 4.54 -18.14
CA ARG A 43 -7.35 4.65 -19.10
C ARG A 43 -7.63 6.10 -19.51
N TYR A 44 -7.52 7.02 -18.57
CA TYR A 44 -7.86 8.42 -18.78
C TYR A 44 -6.64 9.34 -18.84
N ASP A 45 -5.43 8.77 -18.95
CA ASP A 45 -4.16 9.51 -19.00
C ASP A 45 -3.98 10.49 -17.83
N LEU A 46 -4.38 10.07 -16.64
CA LEU A 46 -4.20 10.88 -15.42
C LEU A 46 -2.77 10.75 -14.90
N PRO A 47 -2.25 11.77 -14.21
CA PRO A 47 -0.89 11.73 -13.65
C PRO A 47 -0.70 10.57 -12.67
N LYS A 48 0.46 9.91 -12.74
CA LYS A 48 0.82 8.79 -11.84
C LYS A 48 1.08 9.25 -10.42
N VAL A 49 1.55 10.49 -10.26
CA VAL A 49 1.88 11.08 -8.96
C VAL A 49 0.91 12.21 -8.66
N ASP A 50 0.41 12.23 -7.44
CA ASP A 50 -0.54 13.25 -6.96
C ASP A 50 -0.02 13.82 -5.64
N PRO A 51 0.77 14.92 -5.68
CA PRO A 51 1.39 15.48 -4.47
C PRO A 51 0.38 15.96 -3.44
N LEU A 52 -0.77 16.50 -3.85
CA LEU A 52 -1.80 16.96 -2.92
C LEU A 52 -2.42 15.79 -2.17
N ARG A 53 -2.68 14.70 -2.88
CA ARG A 53 -3.19 13.47 -2.27
C ARG A 53 -2.19 12.90 -1.28
N GLU A 54 -0.92 12.89 -1.64
CA GLU A 54 0.16 12.42 -0.76
C GLU A 54 0.24 13.25 0.52
N GLN A 55 0.18 14.57 0.41
CA GLN A 55 0.18 15.47 1.57
C GLN A 55 -1.01 15.18 2.50
N TYR A 56 -2.18 14.98 1.93
CA TYR A 56 -3.37 14.61 2.70
C TYR A 56 -3.18 13.29 3.45
N GLN A 57 -2.65 12.27 2.76
CA GLN A 57 -2.42 10.95 3.35
C GLN A 57 -1.41 11.01 4.49
N VAL A 58 -0.32 11.77 4.31
CA VAL A 58 0.71 11.94 5.36
C VAL A 58 0.09 12.59 6.60
N ALA A 59 -0.61 13.69 6.42
CA ALA A 59 -1.24 14.41 7.54
C ALA A 59 -2.24 13.51 8.28
N ARG A 60 -3.07 12.78 7.53
CA ARG A 60 -4.07 11.87 8.10
C ARG A 60 -3.42 10.74 8.88
N LEU A 61 -2.41 10.08 8.31
CA LEU A 61 -1.76 8.95 8.97
C LEU A 61 -0.99 9.38 10.21
N ARG A 62 -0.37 10.55 10.18
CA ARG A 62 0.30 11.09 11.36
C ARG A 62 -0.69 11.31 12.51
N GLN A 63 -1.88 11.83 12.21
CA GLN A 63 -2.91 12.04 13.22
C GLN A 63 -3.43 10.70 13.77
N LEU A 64 -3.71 9.75 12.90
CA LEU A 64 -4.15 8.40 13.30
C LEU A 64 -3.10 7.71 14.17
N ALA A 65 -1.83 7.87 13.84
CA ALA A 65 -0.71 7.33 14.63
C ALA A 65 -0.69 7.93 16.04
N MET A 66 -0.79 9.25 16.15
CA MET A 66 -0.83 9.93 17.45
C MET A 66 -2.02 9.45 18.29
N ASP A 67 -3.19 9.31 17.68
CA ASP A 67 -4.39 8.81 18.35
C ASP A 67 -4.26 7.36 18.81
N SER A 68 -3.38 6.59 18.18
CA SER A 68 -3.15 5.17 18.47
C SER A 68 -1.87 4.91 19.27
N ASP A 69 -1.22 5.94 19.78
CA ASP A 69 0.07 5.84 20.46
C ASP A 69 1.16 5.18 19.61
N LEU A 70 1.12 5.42 18.32
CA LEU A 70 2.16 4.99 17.38
C LEU A 70 3.00 6.20 16.99
N ASP A 71 4.31 5.99 16.83
CA ASP A 71 5.22 7.06 16.39
C ASP A 71 4.76 7.61 15.02
N PRO A 72 4.37 8.89 14.94
CA PRO A 72 3.92 9.46 13.67
C PRO A 72 5.02 9.53 12.61
N ASP A 73 6.27 9.65 13.00
CA ASP A 73 7.39 9.62 12.04
C ASP A 73 7.55 8.25 11.40
N PHE A 74 7.36 7.20 12.18
CA PHE A 74 7.33 5.84 11.65
C PHE A 74 6.16 5.65 10.68
N ALA A 75 4.97 6.11 11.07
CA ALA A 75 3.78 5.98 10.21
C ALA A 75 3.99 6.69 8.86
N GLU A 76 4.63 7.85 8.87
CA GLU A 76 4.95 8.59 7.65
C GLU A 76 5.95 7.82 6.78
N ARG A 77 7.03 7.28 7.36
CA ARG A 77 8.00 6.46 6.61
C ARG A 77 7.35 5.23 6.01
N PHE A 78 6.49 4.57 6.77
CA PHE A 78 5.76 3.38 6.32
C PHE A 78 4.86 3.73 5.14
N LEU A 79 4.11 4.82 5.24
CA LEU A 79 3.24 5.28 4.16
C LEU A 79 4.03 5.61 2.90
N LYS A 80 5.15 6.33 3.03
CA LYS A 80 5.99 6.69 1.89
C LYS A 80 6.55 5.47 1.19
N PHE A 81 6.89 4.44 1.94
CA PHE A 81 7.32 3.15 1.39
C PHE A 81 6.20 2.52 0.54
N ILE A 82 4.98 2.52 1.06
CA ILE A 82 3.80 1.99 0.35
C ILE A 82 3.52 2.82 -0.91
N ILE A 83 3.57 4.13 -0.82
CA ILE A 83 3.32 5.03 -1.96
C ILE A 83 4.32 4.75 -3.10
N LYS A 84 5.57 4.54 -2.76
CA LYS A 84 6.61 4.21 -3.74
C LYS A 84 6.27 2.91 -4.48
N GLU A 85 5.79 1.89 -3.78
CA GLU A 85 5.32 0.65 -4.39
C GLU A 85 4.11 0.90 -5.31
N VAL A 86 3.15 1.71 -4.86
CA VAL A 86 1.97 2.06 -5.65
C VAL A 86 2.36 2.74 -6.95
N VAL A 87 3.29 3.70 -6.90
CA VAL A 87 3.77 4.38 -8.11
C VAL A 87 4.41 3.38 -9.07
N SER A 88 5.20 2.45 -8.55
CA SER A 88 5.80 1.38 -9.35
C SER A 88 4.72 0.51 -10.02
N HIS A 89 3.68 0.11 -9.28
CA HIS A 89 2.54 -0.64 -9.84
C HIS A 89 1.85 0.16 -10.96
N HIS A 90 1.66 1.47 -10.75
CA HIS A 90 0.99 2.32 -11.73
C HIS A 90 1.80 2.46 -13.01
N GLU A 91 3.13 2.50 -12.92
CA GLU A 91 4.01 2.52 -14.08
C GLU A 91 3.87 1.24 -14.92
N VAL A 92 3.86 0.10 -14.27
CA VAL A 92 3.67 -1.21 -14.93
C VAL A 92 2.31 -1.26 -15.61
N ILE A 93 1.25 -0.86 -14.93
CA ILE A 93 -0.11 -0.84 -15.46
C ILE A 93 -0.22 0.09 -16.67
N ALA A 94 0.39 1.28 -16.61
CA ALA A 94 0.41 2.23 -17.71
C ALA A 94 1.10 1.64 -18.94
N GLU A 95 2.22 0.94 -18.74
CA GLU A 95 2.95 0.30 -19.82
C GLU A 95 2.13 -0.82 -20.47
N GLU A 96 1.47 -1.64 -19.66
CA GLU A 96 0.56 -2.69 -20.14
C GLU A 96 -0.57 -2.11 -20.99
N GLN A 97 -1.15 -0.99 -20.58
CA GLN A 97 -2.21 -0.32 -21.32
C GLN A 97 -1.71 0.21 -22.67
N LYS A 98 -0.50 0.74 -22.73
CA LYS A 98 0.13 1.17 -23.99
C LYS A 98 0.28 0.01 -24.95
N ILE A 99 0.78 -1.12 -24.50
CA ILE A 99 0.97 -2.34 -25.29
C ILE A 99 -0.38 -2.81 -25.84
N LYS A 100 -1.41 -2.84 -25.01
CA LYS A 100 -2.77 -3.22 -25.45
C LYS A 100 -3.31 -2.31 -26.55
N LYS A 101 -3.12 -0.99 -26.40
CA LYS A 101 -3.57 0.00 -27.40
C LYS A 101 -2.84 -0.20 -28.73
N VAL A 102 -1.54 -0.44 -28.71
CA VAL A 102 -0.74 -0.68 -29.91
C VAL A 102 -1.19 -1.97 -30.58
N ASN A 103 -1.35 -3.06 -29.85
CA ASN A 103 -1.79 -4.34 -30.39
C ASN A 103 -3.19 -4.26 -31.03
N LEU A 104 -4.10 -3.50 -30.40
CA LEU A 104 -5.44 -3.30 -30.91
C LEU A 104 -5.40 -2.54 -32.25
N ASN A 105 -4.59 -1.49 -32.34
CA ASN A 105 -4.43 -0.69 -33.55
C ASN A 105 -3.81 -1.53 -34.69
N GLU A 106 -2.81 -2.35 -34.38
CA GLU A 106 -2.19 -3.26 -35.35
C GLU A 106 -3.20 -4.29 -35.86
N SER A 107 -4.09 -4.78 -35.01
CA SER A 107 -5.12 -5.75 -35.39
C SER A 107 -6.16 -5.13 -36.34
N GLN A 108 -6.38 -3.83 -36.27
CA GLN A 108 -7.35 -3.12 -37.10
C GLN A 108 -6.78 -2.67 -38.44
N SER A 109 -5.48 -2.63 -38.53
CA SER A 109 -4.82 -2.22 -39.80
C SER A 109 -4.57 -3.40 -40.70
#